data_c8f3347fdbe85cb11aaf37b1940b6610
#
_entry.id   c8f3347fdbe85cb11aaf37b1940b6610
#
_cell.length_a   1.000
_cell.length_b   1.000
_cell.length_c   1.000
_cell.angle_alpha   90.00
_cell.angle_beta   90.00
_cell.angle_gamma   90.00
#
_symmetry.space_group_name_H-M   'P 1'
#
loop_
_entity.id
_entity.type
_entity.pdbx_description
1 polymer ?
#
loop_
_entity_poly.entity_id
_entity_poly.type
_entity_poly.pdbx_seq_one_letter_code
_entity_poly.pdbx_strand_id
1 'polypeptide(L)'
;MSSYAVAHLGEIEEISDGRCPSRPVRHHFGITAFGVNAWTGHSAGDRIINEHDEAEENEELYVVQQGRATFELDGERVDAPAGTLVFARPGVKRTAFAEEAETTIIAVGGTPGEAYEPHGYEIWAPLRPLYEAGEYAEVADRGRALVEAHPQYAFLFYNVACCESLAGRPAEAIEHLRLAIDRSEQCRSLAAEDSDFDPIRDEPAFKELIGR
;
A
#
# COMPACT_ATOMS: atom_id res chain seq x y z
N MET A 1 -26.15 5.56 -14.13
CA MET A 1 -25.38 5.39 -12.88
C MET A 1 -25.98 6.30 -11.85
N SER A 2 -26.00 5.90 -10.57
CA SER A 2 -26.45 6.79 -9.49
C SER A 2 -25.54 8.03 -9.42
N SER A 3 -26.10 9.18 -9.05
CA SER A 3 -25.34 10.42 -8.87
C SER A 3 -24.60 10.49 -7.52
N TYR A 4 -24.77 9.50 -6.66
CA TYR A 4 -24.11 9.36 -5.37
C TYR A 4 -23.93 7.88 -5.02
N ALA A 5 -23.02 7.61 -4.08
CA ALA A 5 -22.81 6.32 -3.44
C ALA A 5 -22.74 6.49 -1.92
N VAL A 6 -23.15 5.46 -1.19
CA VAL A 6 -23.11 5.41 0.28
C VAL A 6 -22.57 4.05 0.70
N ALA A 7 -21.66 4.02 1.66
CA ALA A 7 -21.20 2.81 2.31
C ALA A 7 -20.90 3.10 3.79
N HIS A 8 -21.06 2.10 4.64
CA HIS A 8 -20.53 2.13 5.99
C HIS A 8 -19.06 1.68 5.93
N LEU A 9 -18.18 2.30 6.72
CA LEU A 9 -16.74 1.98 6.71
C LEU A 9 -16.48 0.48 6.93
N GLY A 10 -17.23 -0.15 7.83
CA GLY A 10 -17.13 -1.58 8.11
C GLY A 10 -17.60 -2.51 6.96
N GLU A 11 -18.25 -1.98 5.91
CA GLU A 11 -18.65 -2.72 4.71
C GLU A 11 -17.56 -2.71 3.63
N ILE A 12 -16.56 -1.84 3.77
CA ILE A 12 -15.40 -1.81 2.88
C ILE A 12 -14.43 -2.89 3.34
N GLU A 13 -14.08 -3.80 2.44
CA GLU A 13 -13.18 -4.90 2.73
C GLU A 13 -11.85 -4.38 3.29
N GLU A 14 -11.42 -5.00 4.40
CA GLU A 14 -10.15 -4.70 5.02
C GLU A 14 -9.05 -5.51 4.34
N ILE A 15 -7.96 -4.87 4.01
CA ILE A 15 -6.77 -5.47 3.40
C ILE A 15 -5.55 -5.20 4.25
N SER A 16 -4.58 -6.12 4.24
CA SER A 16 -3.30 -5.96 4.91
C SER A 16 -2.16 -6.46 4.02
N ASP A 17 -1.06 -5.77 4.04
CA ASP A 17 0.19 -6.17 3.40
C ASP A 17 1.27 -6.56 4.45
N GLY A 18 0.82 -6.97 5.64
CA GLY A 18 1.66 -7.25 6.80
C GLY A 18 1.92 -6.02 7.69
N ARG A 19 1.43 -4.85 7.30
CA ARG A 19 1.36 -3.62 8.09
C ARG A 19 -0.02 -3.49 8.74
N CYS A 20 -0.32 -2.31 9.29
CA CYS A 20 -1.64 -2.05 9.84
C CYS A 20 -2.74 -2.24 8.78
N PRO A 21 -3.80 -2.99 9.10
CA PRO A 21 -4.90 -3.21 8.18
C PRO A 21 -5.55 -1.90 7.73
N SER A 22 -5.94 -1.86 6.46
CA SER A 22 -6.52 -0.66 5.85
C SER A 22 -7.77 -0.97 5.04
N ARG A 23 -8.66 0.01 4.93
CA ARG A 23 -9.81 -0.02 4.04
C ARG A 23 -9.60 0.98 2.92
N PRO A 24 -9.54 0.51 1.65
CA PRO A 24 -9.23 1.35 0.49
C PRO A 24 -10.46 2.17 0.06
N VAL A 25 -10.80 3.19 0.84
CA VAL A 25 -11.99 4.04 0.66
C VAL A 25 -11.99 4.72 -0.71
N ARG A 26 -10.83 5.26 -1.11
CA ARG A 26 -10.68 5.90 -2.42
C ARG A 26 -11.07 4.96 -3.56
N HIS A 27 -10.53 3.74 -3.52
CA HIS A 27 -10.79 2.72 -4.54
C HIS A 27 -12.27 2.31 -4.55
N HIS A 28 -12.87 2.08 -3.37
CA HIS A 28 -14.26 1.67 -3.22
C HIS A 28 -15.23 2.64 -3.91
N PHE A 29 -15.00 3.93 -3.78
CA PHE A 29 -15.85 4.97 -4.38
C PHE A 29 -15.39 5.46 -5.75
N GLY A 30 -14.21 5.06 -6.23
CA GLY A 30 -13.61 5.55 -7.47
C GLY A 30 -13.24 7.03 -7.41
N ILE A 31 -12.77 7.52 -6.24
CA ILE A 31 -12.36 8.93 -6.06
C ILE A 31 -11.06 9.17 -6.84
N THR A 32 -11.02 10.26 -7.61
CA THR A 32 -9.86 10.61 -8.46
C THR A 32 -9.20 11.94 -8.08
N ALA A 33 -9.82 12.71 -7.17
CA ALA A 33 -9.38 14.07 -6.85
C ALA A 33 -8.43 14.16 -5.64
N PHE A 34 -8.45 13.15 -4.76
CA PHE A 34 -7.61 13.09 -3.55
C PHE A 34 -7.48 11.64 -3.08
N GLY A 35 -6.42 11.36 -2.32
CA GLY A 35 -6.26 10.12 -1.58
C GLY A 35 -7.15 10.10 -0.35
N VAL A 36 -7.80 8.97 -0.08
CA VAL A 36 -8.48 8.73 1.20
C VAL A 36 -8.55 7.24 1.49
N ASN A 37 -8.03 6.88 2.67
CA ASN A 37 -8.07 5.51 3.18
C ASN A 37 -8.29 5.54 4.69
N ALA A 38 -8.68 4.41 5.26
CA ALA A 38 -8.80 4.25 6.70
C ALA A 38 -7.91 3.11 7.17
N TRP A 39 -7.22 3.29 8.28
CA TRP A 39 -6.41 2.28 8.94
C TRP A 39 -6.94 2.01 10.34
N THR A 40 -6.96 0.74 10.75
CA THR A 40 -7.44 0.33 12.05
C THR A 40 -6.37 -0.46 12.80
N GLY A 41 -5.94 0.05 13.95
CA GLY A 41 -5.15 -0.72 14.91
C GLY A 41 -6.07 -1.56 15.76
N HIS A 42 -6.04 -2.89 15.56
CA HIS A 42 -6.92 -3.83 16.28
C HIS A 42 -6.50 -4.04 17.72
N SER A 43 -5.24 -3.74 18.05
CA SER A 43 -4.69 -3.83 19.40
C SER A 43 -4.06 -2.52 19.83
N ALA A 44 -4.10 -2.25 21.15
CA ALA A 44 -3.31 -1.15 21.70
C ALA A 44 -1.82 -1.41 21.44
N GLY A 45 -1.09 -0.37 21.01
CA GLY A 45 0.30 -0.41 20.60
C GLY A 45 0.52 -0.65 19.10
N ASP A 46 -0.50 -1.01 18.34
CA ASP A 46 -0.38 -1.14 16.89
C ASP A 46 0.03 0.19 16.26
N ARG A 47 1.01 0.15 15.35
CA ARG A 47 1.37 1.31 14.54
C ARG A 47 0.36 1.46 13.41
N ILE A 48 -0.51 2.47 13.49
CA ILE A 48 -1.57 2.72 12.51
C ILE A 48 -1.01 3.46 11.29
N ILE A 49 -0.24 4.52 11.53
CA ILE A 49 0.43 5.27 10.46
C ILE A 49 1.93 4.95 10.52
N ASN A 50 2.47 4.41 9.43
CA ASN A 50 3.89 4.17 9.31
C ASN A 50 4.68 5.49 9.36
N GLU A 51 5.91 5.44 9.85
CA GLU A 51 6.75 6.63 9.90
C GLU A 51 7.14 7.07 8.47
N HIS A 52 6.82 8.31 8.13
CA HIS A 52 7.17 8.94 6.86
C HIS A 52 7.13 10.47 6.99
N ASP A 53 7.63 11.18 6.02
CA ASP A 53 7.71 12.66 6.02
C ASP A 53 7.03 13.31 4.81
N GLU A 54 6.59 12.53 3.81
CA GLU A 54 6.05 13.06 2.55
C GLU A 54 6.93 14.21 2.03
N ALA A 55 8.20 13.91 1.80
CA ALA A 55 9.21 14.90 1.44
C ALA A 55 8.86 15.72 0.19
N GLU A 56 7.92 15.26 -0.61
CA GLU A 56 7.54 15.81 -1.90
C GLU A 56 6.07 16.26 -1.94
N GLU A 57 5.70 17.29 -1.14
CA GLU A 57 4.56 18.16 -1.46
C GLU A 57 3.15 17.72 -1.04
N ASN A 58 2.90 16.50 -0.56
CA ASN A 58 1.58 16.08 -0.11
C ASN A 58 1.20 16.73 1.23
N GLU A 59 0.04 17.36 1.26
CA GLU A 59 -0.64 17.71 2.51
C GLU A 59 -1.53 16.55 2.95
N GLU A 60 -1.52 16.24 4.25
CA GLU A 60 -2.36 15.18 4.79
C GLU A 60 -3.16 15.65 6.01
N LEU A 61 -4.43 15.31 6.00
CA LEU A 61 -5.33 15.46 7.14
C LEU A 61 -5.70 14.09 7.68
N TYR A 62 -5.34 13.85 8.93
CA TYR A 62 -5.74 12.66 9.68
C TYR A 62 -6.93 12.99 10.58
N VAL A 63 -7.91 12.09 10.59
CA VAL A 63 -9.08 12.18 11.46
C VAL A 63 -9.14 10.93 12.31
N VAL A 64 -8.98 11.04 13.62
CA VAL A 64 -9.23 9.94 14.54
C VAL A 64 -10.74 9.72 14.61
N GLN A 65 -11.21 8.70 13.87
CA GLN A 65 -12.63 8.41 13.74
C GLN A 65 -13.17 7.65 14.96
N GLN A 66 -12.33 6.76 15.51
CA GLN A 66 -12.69 5.91 16.65
C GLN A 66 -11.47 5.65 17.53
N GLY A 67 -11.70 5.42 18.82
CA GLY A 67 -10.65 5.08 19.78
C GLY A 67 -9.77 6.26 20.15
N ARG A 68 -8.51 6.00 20.42
CA ARG A 68 -7.50 6.99 20.82
C ARG A 68 -6.16 6.65 20.21
N ALA A 69 -5.50 7.61 19.60
CA ALA A 69 -4.17 7.49 19.03
C ALA A 69 -3.17 8.42 19.72
N THR A 70 -1.89 8.07 19.67
CA THR A 70 -0.78 9.00 19.88
C THR A 70 -0.08 9.21 18.55
N PHE A 71 -0.03 10.46 18.09
CA PHE A 71 0.83 10.87 16.98
C PHE A 71 2.21 11.27 17.50
N GLU A 72 3.24 10.96 16.71
CA GLU A 72 4.57 11.54 16.86
C GLU A 72 4.83 12.41 15.62
N LEU A 73 4.97 13.73 15.83
CA LEU A 73 5.12 14.75 14.79
C LEU A 73 6.46 15.47 15.02
N ASP A 74 7.46 15.25 14.15
CA ASP A 74 8.83 15.75 14.32
C ASP A 74 9.43 15.43 15.72
N GLY A 75 9.03 14.28 16.30
CA GLY A 75 9.44 13.82 17.62
C GLY A 75 8.59 14.33 18.78
N GLU A 76 7.63 15.22 18.55
CA GLU A 76 6.65 15.63 19.55
C GLU A 76 5.48 14.66 19.62
N ARG A 77 5.09 14.24 20.83
CA ARG A 77 3.93 13.36 21.05
C ARG A 77 2.65 14.16 21.24
N VAL A 78 1.64 13.83 20.46
CA VAL A 78 0.33 14.46 20.49
C VAL A 78 -0.73 13.41 20.80
N ASP A 79 -1.44 13.59 21.92
CA ASP A 79 -2.56 12.75 22.29
C ASP A 79 -3.79 13.11 21.42
N ALA A 80 -4.42 12.10 20.83
CA ALA A 80 -5.45 12.28 19.84
C ALA A 80 -6.63 11.31 20.07
N PRO A 81 -7.58 11.64 20.96
CA PRO A 81 -8.82 10.89 21.09
C PRO A 81 -9.72 11.05 19.86
N ALA A 82 -10.74 10.19 19.73
CA ALA A 82 -11.73 10.28 18.66
C ALA A 82 -12.28 11.70 18.47
N GLY A 83 -12.37 12.14 17.22
CA GLY A 83 -12.74 13.51 16.83
C GLY A 83 -11.55 14.48 16.70
N THR A 84 -10.33 14.04 17.04
CA THR A 84 -9.12 14.85 16.80
C THR A 84 -8.78 14.89 15.32
N LEU A 85 -8.42 16.08 14.83
CA LEU A 85 -7.88 16.28 13.49
C LEU A 85 -6.41 16.68 13.62
N VAL A 86 -5.56 15.99 12.87
CA VAL A 86 -4.12 16.28 12.77
C VAL A 86 -3.81 16.63 11.31
N PHE A 87 -3.33 17.84 11.07
CA PHE A 87 -2.91 18.26 9.74
C PHE A 87 -1.39 18.29 9.68
N ALA A 88 -0.82 17.52 8.77
CA ALA A 88 0.60 17.46 8.51
C ALA A 88 0.92 18.12 7.16
N ARG A 89 1.84 19.08 7.17
CA ARG A 89 2.40 19.68 5.97
C ARG A 89 3.49 18.80 5.40
N PRO A 90 3.86 18.99 4.11
CA PRO A 90 5.02 18.34 3.54
C PRO A 90 6.27 18.52 4.42
N GLY A 91 7.09 17.47 4.53
CA GLY A 91 8.33 17.46 5.32
C GLY A 91 8.14 17.25 6.82
N VAL A 92 6.93 17.30 7.37
CA VAL A 92 6.69 16.92 8.76
C VAL A 92 6.80 15.40 8.90
N LYS A 93 7.78 14.93 9.68
CA LYS A 93 7.93 13.52 10.00
C LYS A 93 6.81 13.08 10.95
N ARG A 94 6.02 12.07 10.55
CA ARG A 94 4.87 11.61 11.33
C ARG A 94 4.74 10.10 11.37
N THR A 95 4.22 9.64 12.51
CA THR A 95 3.74 8.29 12.74
C THR A 95 2.60 8.33 13.75
N ALA A 96 1.79 7.27 13.84
CA ALA A 96 0.73 7.19 14.84
C ALA A 96 0.55 5.77 15.36
N PHE A 97 0.22 5.66 16.63
CA PHE A 97 0.02 4.39 17.34
C PHE A 97 -1.37 4.37 17.98
N ALA A 98 -1.99 3.20 18.02
CA ALA A 98 -3.21 2.96 18.76
C ALA A 98 -2.94 2.97 20.27
N GLU A 99 -3.66 3.76 21.05
CA GLU A 99 -3.66 3.68 22.52
C GLU A 99 -4.75 2.71 23.03
N GLU A 100 -5.77 2.49 22.20
CA GLU A 100 -6.89 1.59 22.48
C GLU A 100 -7.07 0.63 21.30
N ALA A 101 -7.61 -0.56 21.59
CA ALA A 101 -8.01 -1.50 20.53
C ALA A 101 -9.08 -0.85 19.61
N GLU A 102 -9.11 -1.28 18.34
CA GLU A 102 -10.05 -0.79 17.32
C GLU A 102 -9.93 0.72 17.06
N THR A 103 -8.75 1.30 17.33
CA THR A 103 -8.50 2.71 16.99
C THR A 103 -8.41 2.87 15.47
N THR A 104 -9.27 3.72 14.92
CA THR A 104 -9.35 3.96 13.47
C THR A 104 -9.01 5.41 13.12
N ILE A 105 -8.07 5.56 12.18
CA ILE A 105 -7.65 6.83 11.60
C ILE A 105 -8.03 6.85 10.12
N ILE A 106 -8.73 7.91 9.68
CA ILE A 106 -8.95 8.21 8.26
C ILE A 106 -7.89 9.24 7.86
N ALA A 107 -7.11 8.94 6.83
CA ALA A 107 -6.19 9.87 6.22
C ALA A 107 -6.74 10.36 4.88
N VAL A 108 -6.65 11.66 4.65
CA VAL A 108 -7.02 12.32 3.40
C VAL A 108 -5.82 13.17 2.96
N GLY A 109 -5.37 12.99 1.74
CA GLY A 109 -4.19 13.72 1.27
C GLY A 109 -4.15 13.95 -0.23
N GLY A 110 -3.22 14.80 -0.62
CA GLY A 110 -2.92 15.11 -2.02
C GLY A 110 -1.98 16.30 -2.14
N THR A 111 -1.45 16.50 -3.35
CA THR A 111 -0.55 17.60 -3.68
C THR A 111 -1.36 18.84 -4.08
N PRO A 112 -1.17 20.00 -3.43
CA PRO A 112 -1.89 21.21 -3.77
C PRO A 112 -1.70 21.64 -5.22
N GLY A 113 -2.81 21.78 -5.95
CA GLY A 113 -2.81 22.25 -7.33
C GLY A 113 -2.49 21.19 -8.37
N GLU A 114 -2.27 19.96 -7.99
CA GLU A 114 -2.00 18.83 -8.88
C GLU A 114 -3.16 17.82 -8.89
N ALA A 115 -3.23 17.02 -9.96
CA ALA A 115 -4.12 15.87 -9.99
C ALA A 115 -3.58 14.78 -9.05
N TYR A 116 -4.45 14.18 -8.26
CA TYR A 116 -4.04 13.10 -7.38
C TYR A 116 -3.54 11.89 -8.16
N GLU A 117 -2.32 11.45 -7.89
CA GLU A 117 -1.77 10.21 -8.37
C GLU A 117 -1.81 9.14 -7.26
N PRO A 118 -2.53 8.03 -7.45
CA PRO A 118 -2.60 6.99 -6.42
C PRO A 118 -1.24 6.30 -6.26
N HIS A 119 -0.86 6.03 -5.03
CA HIS A 119 0.36 5.26 -4.76
C HIS A 119 0.25 3.82 -5.29
N GLY A 120 1.39 3.19 -5.57
CA GLY A 120 1.43 1.82 -6.12
C GLY A 120 0.68 0.80 -5.24
N TYR A 121 0.69 0.94 -3.90
CA TYR A 121 -0.05 0.06 -3.00
C TYR A 121 -1.57 0.21 -3.15
N GLU A 122 -2.06 1.42 -3.41
CA GLU A 122 -3.49 1.66 -3.65
C GLU A 122 -3.96 1.08 -4.99
N ILE A 123 -3.09 1.16 -6.01
CA ILE A 123 -3.34 0.56 -7.33
C ILE A 123 -3.41 -0.97 -7.20
N TRP A 124 -2.55 -1.55 -6.35
CA TRP A 124 -2.50 -3.00 -6.11
C TRP A 124 -3.61 -3.50 -5.18
N ALA A 125 -4.17 -2.64 -4.31
CA ALA A 125 -5.15 -3.00 -3.30
C ALA A 125 -6.30 -3.92 -3.78
N PRO A 126 -6.91 -3.71 -4.99
CA PRO A 126 -7.99 -4.57 -5.49
C PRO A 126 -7.58 -6.01 -5.77
N LEU A 127 -6.30 -6.28 -5.93
CA LEU A 127 -5.78 -7.62 -6.20
C LEU A 127 -5.39 -8.35 -4.91
N ARG A 128 -5.28 -7.64 -3.79
CA ARG A 128 -4.83 -8.21 -2.52
C ARG A 128 -5.69 -9.37 -2.02
N PRO A 129 -7.03 -9.30 -2.02
CA PRO A 129 -7.87 -10.43 -1.58
C PRO A 129 -7.65 -11.70 -2.41
N LEU A 130 -7.43 -11.56 -3.72
CA LEU A 130 -7.12 -12.70 -4.60
C LEU A 130 -5.74 -13.30 -4.28
N TYR A 131 -4.75 -12.45 -4.01
CA TYR A 131 -3.42 -12.91 -3.58
C TYR A 131 -3.51 -13.70 -2.27
N GLU A 132 -4.23 -13.20 -1.28
CA GLU A 132 -4.44 -13.85 0.02
C GLU A 132 -5.22 -15.17 -0.11
N ALA A 133 -6.10 -15.28 -1.11
CA ALA A 133 -6.80 -16.50 -1.45
C ALA A 133 -5.94 -17.52 -2.23
N GLY A 134 -4.70 -17.15 -2.62
CA GLY A 134 -3.81 -18.01 -3.41
C GLY A 134 -4.12 -18.05 -4.91
N GLU A 135 -4.98 -17.17 -5.40
CA GLU A 135 -5.40 -17.09 -6.82
C GLU A 135 -4.34 -16.38 -7.69
N TYR A 136 -3.07 -16.80 -7.52
CA TYR A 136 -1.90 -16.11 -8.08
C TYR A 136 -1.93 -15.96 -9.59
N ALA A 137 -2.46 -16.93 -10.31
CA ALA A 137 -2.57 -16.87 -11.77
C ALA A 137 -3.50 -15.73 -12.22
N GLU A 138 -4.63 -15.55 -11.55
CA GLU A 138 -5.57 -14.48 -11.84
C GLU A 138 -5.01 -13.12 -11.43
N VAL A 139 -4.32 -13.06 -10.29
CA VAL A 139 -3.63 -11.83 -9.84
C VAL A 139 -2.58 -11.40 -10.88
N ALA A 140 -1.76 -12.33 -11.37
CA ALA A 140 -0.76 -12.05 -12.39
C ALA A 140 -1.41 -11.52 -13.69
N ASP A 141 -2.48 -12.17 -14.16
CA ASP A 141 -3.16 -11.77 -15.39
C ASP A 141 -3.81 -10.37 -15.28
N ARG A 142 -4.44 -10.05 -14.15
CA ARG A 142 -4.99 -8.70 -13.88
C ARG A 142 -3.90 -7.67 -13.63
N GLY A 143 -2.83 -8.07 -12.94
CA GLY A 143 -1.70 -7.20 -12.61
C GLY A 143 -0.96 -6.68 -13.84
N ARG A 144 -0.92 -7.43 -14.93
CA ARG A 144 -0.34 -6.99 -16.22
C ARG A 144 -1.00 -5.71 -16.75
N ALA A 145 -2.32 -5.61 -16.65
CA ALA A 145 -3.01 -4.37 -17.04
C ALA A 145 -2.64 -3.18 -16.15
N LEU A 146 -2.34 -3.43 -14.87
CA LEU A 146 -1.90 -2.37 -13.95
C LEU A 146 -0.48 -1.87 -14.29
N VAL A 147 0.47 -2.75 -14.61
CA VAL A 147 1.82 -2.33 -14.97
C VAL A 147 1.86 -1.61 -16.32
N GLU A 148 0.96 -1.96 -17.26
CA GLU A 148 0.80 -1.23 -18.52
C GLU A 148 0.24 0.19 -18.31
N ALA A 149 -0.74 0.33 -17.41
CA ALA A 149 -1.38 1.61 -17.10
C ALA A 149 -0.49 2.50 -16.21
N HIS A 150 0.38 1.92 -15.40
CA HIS A 150 1.18 2.62 -14.39
C HIS A 150 2.66 2.20 -14.43
N PRO A 151 3.35 2.40 -15.58
CA PRO A 151 4.71 1.88 -15.79
C PRO A 151 5.79 2.54 -14.91
N GLN A 152 5.47 3.62 -14.21
CA GLN A 152 6.37 4.32 -13.30
C GLN A 152 6.59 3.58 -11.97
N TYR A 153 5.69 2.68 -11.56
CA TYR A 153 5.76 2.02 -10.26
C TYR A 153 6.51 0.68 -10.30
N ALA A 154 7.76 0.68 -9.89
CA ALA A 154 8.60 -0.53 -9.84
C ALA A 154 7.94 -1.69 -9.08
N PHE A 155 7.29 -1.40 -7.94
CA PHE A 155 6.67 -2.41 -7.09
C PHE A 155 5.43 -3.08 -7.70
N LEU A 156 4.78 -2.48 -8.69
CA LEU A 156 3.72 -3.19 -9.42
C LEU A 156 4.31 -4.32 -10.27
N PHE A 157 5.42 -4.07 -10.96
CA PHE A 157 6.16 -5.11 -11.69
C PHE A 157 6.69 -6.19 -10.77
N TYR A 158 7.19 -5.80 -9.60
CA TYR A 158 7.65 -6.72 -8.57
C TYR A 158 6.52 -7.64 -8.09
N ASN A 159 5.37 -7.09 -7.72
CA ASN A 159 4.22 -7.86 -7.26
C ASN A 159 3.67 -8.80 -8.34
N VAL A 160 3.66 -8.37 -9.61
CA VAL A 160 3.29 -9.25 -10.73
C VAL A 160 4.29 -10.40 -10.84
N ALA A 161 5.60 -10.13 -10.73
CA ALA A 161 6.63 -11.16 -10.77
C ALA A 161 6.48 -12.19 -9.63
N CYS A 162 6.17 -11.74 -8.40
CA CYS A 162 5.84 -12.63 -7.28
C CYS A 162 4.70 -13.58 -7.63
N CYS A 163 3.60 -13.03 -8.14
CA CYS A 163 2.42 -13.82 -8.49
C CYS A 163 2.69 -14.79 -9.66
N GLU A 164 3.47 -14.39 -10.66
CA GLU A 164 3.87 -15.26 -11.76
C GLU A 164 4.78 -16.40 -11.29
N SER A 165 5.70 -16.12 -10.36
CA SER A 165 6.53 -17.15 -9.73
C SER A 165 5.67 -18.19 -9.02
N LEU A 166 4.76 -17.74 -8.14
CA LEU A 166 3.83 -18.59 -7.40
C LEU A 166 2.85 -19.36 -8.31
N ALA A 167 2.51 -18.78 -9.47
CA ALA A 167 1.67 -19.40 -10.48
C ALA A 167 2.41 -20.39 -11.39
N GLY A 168 3.73 -20.62 -11.18
CA GLY A 168 4.54 -21.51 -11.99
C GLY A 168 4.86 -20.99 -13.40
N ARG A 169 5.01 -19.67 -13.55
CA ARG A 169 5.35 -18.97 -14.80
C ARG A 169 6.75 -18.35 -14.72
N PRO A 170 7.83 -19.16 -14.64
CA PRO A 170 9.18 -18.67 -14.32
C PRO A 170 9.74 -17.65 -15.32
N ALA A 171 9.50 -17.83 -16.60
CA ALA A 171 10.02 -16.92 -17.63
C ALA A 171 9.40 -15.52 -17.52
N GLU A 172 8.09 -15.46 -17.29
CA GLU A 172 7.33 -14.23 -17.14
C GLU A 172 7.72 -13.52 -15.84
N ALA A 173 7.84 -14.27 -14.73
CA ALA A 173 8.27 -13.75 -13.43
C ALA A 173 9.67 -13.10 -13.51
N ILE A 174 10.63 -13.75 -14.18
CA ILE A 174 11.98 -13.23 -14.36
C ILE A 174 11.97 -11.96 -15.20
N GLU A 175 11.14 -11.88 -16.24
CA GLU A 175 11.02 -10.70 -17.08
C GLU A 175 10.43 -9.50 -16.31
N HIS A 176 9.31 -9.71 -15.58
CA HIS A 176 8.73 -8.64 -14.76
C HIS A 176 9.64 -8.23 -13.60
N LEU A 177 10.36 -9.17 -12.98
CA LEU A 177 11.35 -8.84 -11.95
C LEU A 177 12.50 -7.99 -12.52
N ARG A 178 12.98 -8.27 -13.72
CA ARG A 178 13.98 -7.45 -14.40
C ARG A 178 13.46 -6.03 -14.59
N LEU A 179 12.24 -5.89 -15.10
CA LEU A 179 11.61 -4.58 -15.29
C LEU A 179 11.42 -3.81 -13.97
N ALA A 180 11.17 -4.50 -12.87
CA ALA A 180 11.11 -3.92 -11.52
C ALA A 180 12.48 -3.40 -11.08
N ILE A 181 13.53 -4.22 -11.24
CA ILE A 181 14.91 -3.89 -10.86
C ILE A 181 15.44 -2.72 -11.69
N ASP A 182 15.16 -2.68 -12.99
CA ASP A 182 15.55 -1.57 -13.89
C ASP A 182 14.96 -0.23 -13.43
N ARG A 183 13.84 -0.24 -12.70
CA ARG A 183 13.17 0.94 -12.15
C ARG A 183 13.59 1.25 -10.71
N SER A 184 13.90 0.22 -9.93
CA SER A 184 14.32 0.34 -8.53
C SER A 184 15.26 -0.80 -8.15
N GLU A 185 16.52 -0.48 -7.91
CA GLU A 185 17.53 -1.47 -7.48
C GLU A 185 17.15 -2.16 -6.15
N GLN A 186 16.30 -1.52 -5.34
CA GLN A 186 15.77 -2.12 -4.11
C GLN A 186 15.06 -3.45 -4.37
N CYS A 187 14.37 -3.59 -5.53
CA CYS A 187 13.67 -4.82 -5.89
C CYS A 187 14.60 -6.03 -5.98
N ARG A 188 15.88 -5.84 -6.33
CA ARG A 188 16.88 -6.92 -6.35
C ARG A 188 17.15 -7.49 -4.96
N SER A 189 17.37 -6.61 -4.00
CA SER A 189 17.64 -7.01 -2.60
C SER A 189 16.43 -7.70 -1.99
N LEU A 190 15.24 -7.19 -2.24
CA LEU A 190 13.99 -7.80 -1.78
C LEU A 190 13.79 -9.19 -2.38
N ALA A 191 13.94 -9.36 -3.69
CA ALA A 191 13.74 -10.64 -4.36
C ALA A 191 14.71 -11.75 -3.87
N ALA A 192 15.89 -11.36 -3.39
CA ALA A 192 16.86 -12.31 -2.85
C ALA A 192 16.36 -13.03 -1.59
N GLU A 193 15.48 -12.39 -0.81
CA GLU A 193 14.99 -12.86 0.49
C GLU A 193 13.50 -13.24 0.46
N ASP A 194 12.77 -12.83 -0.57
CA ASP A 194 11.33 -13.03 -0.68
C ASP A 194 10.99 -14.48 -1.04
N SER A 195 10.16 -15.12 -0.23
CA SER A 195 9.69 -16.50 -0.41
C SER A 195 8.80 -16.70 -1.63
N ASP A 196 8.20 -15.65 -2.16
CA ASP A 196 7.36 -15.74 -3.36
C ASP A 196 8.18 -16.17 -4.58
N PHE A 197 9.49 -15.96 -4.55
CA PHE A 197 10.41 -16.42 -5.59
C PHE A 197 11.02 -17.80 -5.32
N ASP A 198 10.66 -18.51 -4.24
CA ASP A 198 11.17 -19.86 -3.97
C ASP A 198 10.92 -20.84 -5.13
N PRO A 199 9.75 -20.80 -5.84
CA PRO A 199 9.52 -21.69 -6.97
C PRO A 199 10.51 -21.53 -8.12
N ILE A 200 11.11 -20.36 -8.28
CA ILE A 200 12.04 -20.03 -9.38
C ILE A 200 13.47 -19.74 -8.91
N ARG A 201 13.73 -19.91 -7.60
CA ARG A 201 15.01 -19.55 -6.97
C ARG A 201 16.21 -20.28 -7.57
N ASP A 202 15.99 -21.49 -8.10
CA ASP A 202 17.03 -22.30 -8.74
C ASP A 202 17.22 -22.04 -10.23
N GLU A 203 16.36 -21.24 -10.86
CA GLU A 203 16.49 -20.87 -12.26
C GLU A 203 17.78 -20.07 -12.51
N PRO A 204 18.60 -20.46 -13.51
CA PRO A 204 19.87 -19.77 -13.80
C PRO A 204 19.68 -18.26 -14.06
N ALA A 205 18.63 -17.90 -14.80
CA ALA A 205 18.35 -16.51 -15.12
C ALA A 205 17.91 -15.69 -13.87
N PHE A 206 17.22 -16.31 -12.89
CA PHE A 206 16.92 -15.67 -11.62
C PHE A 206 18.21 -15.42 -10.81
N LYS A 207 19.08 -16.44 -10.69
CA LYS A 207 20.37 -16.31 -9.99
C LYS A 207 21.25 -15.21 -10.60
N GLU A 208 21.31 -15.16 -11.93
CA GLU A 208 22.03 -14.09 -12.64
C GLU A 208 21.44 -12.72 -12.32
N LEU A 209 20.11 -12.61 -12.33
CA LEU A 209 19.40 -11.35 -12.10
C LEU A 209 19.61 -10.80 -10.69
N ILE A 210 19.64 -11.65 -9.65
CA ILE A 210 19.89 -11.24 -8.26
C ILE A 210 21.37 -11.21 -7.88
N GLY A 211 22.30 -11.55 -8.81
CA GLY A 211 23.74 -11.50 -8.59
C GLY A 211 24.28 -12.62 -7.70
N ARG A 212 23.71 -13.82 -7.78
CA ARG A 212 24.16 -15.04 -7.08
C ARG A 212 24.72 -16.09 -8.03
#